data_abcb432bbbc92dde05f8b74dbcc9e32b
#
_entry.id   abcb432bbbc92dde05f8b74dbcc9e32b
#
_cell.length_a   1.000
_cell.length_b   1.000
_cell.length_c   1.000
_cell.angle_alpha   90.00
_cell.angle_beta   90.00
_cell.angle_gamma   90.00
#
_symmetry.space_group_name_H-M   'P 1'
#
loop_
_entity.id
_entity.type
_entity.pdbx_description
1 polymer ?
#
loop_
_entity_poly.entity_id
_entity_poly.type
_entity_poly.pdbx_seq_one_letter_code
_entity_poly.pdbx_strand_id
1 'polypeptide(L)'
;MKALKYMMMGMLVSLTASCGNDWLDVESSTKIPTETAIQNLDDVEYSLNGIYDVMRSTNYYSGRMIYYGDVTGDDAQSIKTGKRTTSYYMLDYTKDSGPSSHWSYAYKIIQNCNIILSQIDGLDVSEDDTEYFNDLKGELR
;
A
#
# COMPACT_ATOMS: atom_id res chain seq x y z
N MET A 1 -36.80 -45.11 20.83
CA MET A 1 -35.38 -45.02 20.34
C MET A 1 -35.24 -44.38 18.94
N LYS A 2 -36.16 -44.63 17.99
CA LYS A 2 -36.08 -44.01 16.64
C LYS A 2 -36.36 -42.52 16.65
N ALA A 3 -37.36 -42.05 17.42
CA ALA A 3 -37.65 -40.60 17.53
C ALA A 3 -36.50 -39.76 18.10
N LEU A 4 -35.75 -40.29 19.08
CA LEU A 4 -34.58 -39.62 19.67
C LEU A 4 -33.45 -39.46 18.67
N LYS A 5 -33.23 -40.42 17.75
CA LYS A 5 -32.23 -40.34 16.68
C LYS A 5 -32.57 -39.24 15.66
N TYR A 6 -33.85 -39.11 15.29
CA TYR A 6 -34.30 -38.06 14.37
C TYR A 6 -34.25 -36.68 15.01
N MET A 7 -34.51 -36.59 16.32
CA MET A 7 -34.38 -35.34 17.07
C MET A 7 -32.92 -34.87 17.20
N MET A 8 -31.99 -35.79 17.46
CA MET A 8 -30.55 -35.50 17.46
C MET A 8 -30.03 -35.11 16.05
N MET A 9 -30.54 -35.81 15.02
CA MET A 9 -30.10 -35.51 13.64
C MET A 9 -30.62 -34.15 13.15
N GLY A 10 -31.85 -33.76 13.55
CA GLY A 10 -32.38 -32.41 13.29
C GLY A 10 -31.61 -31.30 14.01
N MET A 11 -31.16 -31.54 15.25
CA MET A 11 -30.39 -30.60 16.03
C MET A 11 -28.95 -30.41 15.47
N LEU A 12 -28.36 -31.46 14.86
CA LEU A 12 -27.06 -31.35 14.21
C LEU A 12 -27.11 -30.50 12.92
N VAL A 13 -28.20 -30.64 12.16
CA VAL A 13 -28.38 -29.89 10.89
C VAL A 13 -28.63 -28.40 11.14
N SER A 14 -29.30 -28.03 12.25
CA SER A 14 -29.52 -26.63 12.60
C SER A 14 -28.25 -25.89 13.05
N LEU A 15 -27.21 -26.60 13.53
CA LEU A 15 -25.92 -26.01 13.92
C LEU A 15 -25.04 -25.68 12.74
N THR A 16 -25.25 -26.25 11.56
CA THR A 16 -24.45 -25.97 10.35
C THR A 16 -24.97 -24.79 9.55
N ALA A 17 -26.19 -24.31 9.81
CA ALA A 17 -26.78 -23.16 9.11
C ALA A 17 -26.36 -21.78 9.69
N SER A 18 -25.57 -21.76 10.79
CA SER A 18 -25.21 -20.54 11.53
C SER A 18 -23.94 -19.85 11.01
N CYS A 19 -23.29 -20.35 9.96
CA CYS A 19 -22.12 -19.70 9.38
C CYS A 19 -22.49 -18.74 8.24
N GLY A 20 -23.26 -17.71 8.53
CA GLY A 20 -23.28 -16.51 7.70
C GLY A 20 -22.02 -15.69 8.01
N ASN A 21 -21.19 -15.39 7.03
CA ASN A 21 -19.96 -14.60 7.22
C ASN A 21 -20.24 -13.10 7.45
N ASP A 22 -21.46 -12.63 7.19
CA ASP A 22 -21.82 -11.21 7.20
C ASP A 22 -21.69 -10.53 8.56
N TRP A 23 -21.85 -11.27 9.67
CA TRP A 23 -21.75 -10.67 11.01
C TRP A 23 -20.31 -10.40 11.46
N LEU A 24 -19.33 -11.01 10.77
CA LEU A 24 -17.88 -10.80 11.01
C LEU A 24 -17.28 -9.75 10.09
N ASP A 25 -18.02 -9.34 9.06
CA ASP A 25 -17.58 -8.33 8.09
C ASP A 25 -17.89 -6.93 8.66
N VAL A 26 -17.09 -6.55 9.66
CA VAL A 26 -17.16 -5.22 10.28
C VAL A 26 -16.36 -4.26 9.42
N GLU A 27 -17.04 -3.35 8.73
CA GLU A 27 -16.38 -2.25 8.04
C GLU A 27 -15.43 -1.50 8.98
N SER A 28 -14.20 -1.31 8.56
CA SER A 28 -13.22 -0.58 9.35
C SER A 28 -13.65 0.87 9.51
N SER A 29 -13.93 1.32 10.73
CA SER A 29 -14.24 2.72 11.04
C SER A 29 -13.06 3.68 10.80
N THR A 30 -11.86 3.15 10.55
CA THR A 30 -10.60 3.92 10.41
C THR A 30 -9.97 3.78 9.03
N LYS A 31 -10.52 2.95 8.14
CA LYS A 31 -10.01 2.72 6.78
C LYS A 31 -11.16 2.79 5.79
N ILE A 32 -11.00 3.59 4.76
CA ILE A 32 -11.91 3.63 3.63
C ILE A 32 -11.65 2.37 2.79
N PRO A 33 -12.68 1.58 2.43
CA PRO A 33 -12.53 0.47 1.50
C PRO A 33 -11.92 0.95 0.17
N THR A 34 -11.04 0.16 -0.41
CA THR A 34 -10.34 0.54 -1.65
C THR A 34 -11.33 0.81 -2.78
N GLU A 35 -12.41 0.05 -2.84
CA GLU A 35 -13.44 0.12 -3.87
C GLU A 35 -14.24 1.43 -3.85
N THR A 36 -14.28 2.12 -2.72
CA THR A 36 -15.03 3.37 -2.52
C THR A 36 -14.12 4.56 -2.21
N ALA A 37 -12.81 4.36 -2.29
CA ALA A 37 -11.84 5.38 -1.89
C ALA A 37 -11.78 6.57 -2.87
N ILE A 38 -12.10 6.35 -4.14
CA ILE A 38 -12.03 7.37 -5.18
C ILE A 38 -13.40 7.48 -5.84
N GLN A 39 -14.08 8.60 -5.63
CA GLN A 39 -15.42 8.88 -6.15
C GLN A 39 -15.46 10.16 -7.00
N ASN A 40 -14.48 11.02 -6.86
CA ASN A 40 -14.40 12.33 -7.53
C ASN A 40 -12.93 12.74 -7.73
N LEU A 41 -12.70 13.87 -8.39
CA LEU A 41 -11.35 14.40 -8.67
C LEU A 41 -10.58 14.78 -7.42
N ASP A 42 -11.26 15.31 -6.41
CA ASP A 42 -10.61 15.66 -5.14
C ASP A 42 -10.02 14.41 -4.46
N ASP A 43 -10.71 13.27 -4.52
CA ASP A 43 -10.22 12.01 -3.98
C ASP A 43 -8.97 11.52 -4.74
N VAL A 44 -8.90 11.75 -6.06
CA VAL A 44 -7.70 11.45 -6.86
C VAL A 44 -6.52 12.31 -6.41
N GLU A 45 -6.74 13.63 -6.24
CA GLU A 45 -5.71 14.56 -5.77
C GLU A 45 -5.23 14.20 -4.35
N TYR A 46 -6.15 13.91 -3.42
CA TYR A 46 -5.78 13.46 -2.07
C TYR A 46 -4.98 12.17 -2.09
N SER A 47 -5.34 11.24 -2.96
CA SER A 47 -4.63 9.97 -3.11
C SER A 47 -3.23 10.19 -3.68
N LEU A 48 -3.07 11.07 -4.66
CA LEU A 48 -1.79 11.49 -5.24
C LEU A 48 -0.89 12.16 -4.19
N ASN A 49 -1.45 13.08 -3.38
CA ASN A 49 -0.75 13.70 -2.26
C ASN A 49 -0.28 12.64 -1.24
N GLY A 50 -1.07 11.60 -1.00
CA GLY A 50 -0.69 10.45 -0.18
C GLY A 50 0.51 9.67 -0.76
N ILE A 51 0.61 9.55 -2.08
CA ILE A 51 1.78 8.97 -2.76
C ILE A 51 3.02 9.83 -2.54
N TYR A 52 2.94 11.14 -2.72
CA TYR A 52 4.03 12.06 -2.46
C TYR A 52 4.49 12.00 -0.99
N ASP A 53 3.57 11.82 -0.04
CA ASP A 53 3.92 11.62 1.37
C ASP A 53 4.74 10.34 1.59
N VAL A 54 4.38 9.25 0.93
CA VAL A 54 5.18 8.01 0.94
C VAL A 54 6.56 8.24 0.30
N MET A 55 6.64 8.99 -0.81
CA MET A 55 7.88 9.30 -1.51
C MET A 55 8.86 10.09 -0.64
N ARG A 56 8.38 11.05 0.16
CA ARG A 56 9.22 11.85 1.06
C ARG A 56 9.68 11.10 2.32
N SER A 57 9.36 9.82 2.47
CA SER A 57 9.86 9.02 3.60
C SER A 57 11.39 9.02 3.68
N THR A 58 11.93 9.02 4.90
CA THR A 58 13.39 8.83 5.14
C THR A 58 13.89 7.47 4.66
N ASN A 59 12.99 6.51 4.46
CA ASN A 59 13.31 5.22 3.86
C ASN A 59 13.40 5.26 2.33
N TYR A 60 13.05 6.40 1.71
CA TYR A 60 13.10 6.61 0.27
C TYR A 60 13.79 7.93 -0.08
N TYR A 61 13.11 8.92 -0.68
CA TYR A 61 13.74 10.14 -1.20
C TYR A 61 14.36 11.04 -0.12
N SER A 62 13.76 11.18 1.07
CA SER A 62 14.31 12.08 2.10
C SER A 62 15.50 11.50 2.88
N GLY A 63 16.03 10.37 2.48
CA GLY A 63 17.13 9.79 3.23
C GLY A 63 17.88 8.71 2.48
N ARG A 64 17.35 7.50 2.45
CA ARG A 64 18.10 6.31 2.00
C ARG A 64 18.54 6.36 0.55
N MET A 65 17.78 7.02 -0.31
CA MET A 65 18.18 7.20 -1.71
C MET A 65 19.44 8.04 -1.83
N ILE A 66 19.52 9.12 -1.04
CA ILE A 66 20.69 9.99 -0.97
C ILE A 66 21.87 9.23 -0.36
N TYR A 67 21.68 8.62 0.82
CA TYR A 67 22.76 7.87 1.47
C TYR A 67 23.33 6.76 0.60
N TYR A 68 22.46 6.08 -0.15
CA TYR A 68 22.88 5.01 -1.01
C TYR A 68 23.80 5.51 -2.13
N GLY A 69 23.43 6.61 -2.77
CA GLY A 69 24.26 7.26 -3.80
C GLY A 69 25.61 7.75 -3.25
N ASP A 70 25.56 8.65 -2.27
CA ASP A 70 26.73 9.37 -1.77
C ASP A 70 27.73 8.43 -1.06
N VAL A 71 27.24 7.49 -0.25
CA VAL A 71 28.10 6.60 0.55
C VAL A 71 28.71 5.47 -0.30
N THR A 72 28.00 5.01 -1.33
CA THR A 72 28.55 4.01 -2.27
C THR A 72 29.44 4.63 -3.35
N GLY A 73 29.25 5.91 -3.63
CA GLY A 73 29.99 6.68 -4.64
C GLY A 73 31.27 7.35 -4.14
N ASP A 74 31.72 7.07 -2.92
CA ASP A 74 32.88 7.70 -2.26
C ASP A 74 32.73 9.21 -1.94
N ASP A 75 31.54 9.80 -2.14
CA ASP A 75 31.28 11.19 -1.81
C ASP A 75 31.10 11.41 -0.30
N ALA A 76 30.73 10.36 0.43
CA ALA A 76 30.57 10.38 1.87
C ALA A 76 31.18 9.14 2.53
N GLN A 77 31.72 9.28 3.74
CA GLN A 77 32.35 8.21 4.50
C GLN A 77 31.58 7.88 5.77
N SER A 78 31.39 6.59 6.05
CA SER A 78 30.88 6.12 7.33
C SER A 78 32.00 6.09 8.37
N ILE A 79 31.94 6.99 9.36
CA ILE A 79 32.98 7.15 10.39
C ILE A 79 32.92 6.15 11.55
N LYS A 80 31.86 5.30 11.62
CA LYS A 80 31.66 4.33 12.69
C LYS A 80 31.12 3.02 12.15
N THR A 81 31.72 1.93 12.59
CA THR A 81 31.19 0.58 12.37
C THR A 81 29.86 0.35 13.10
N GLY A 82 28.99 -0.49 12.56
CA GLY A 82 27.70 -0.84 13.15
C GLY A 82 26.61 0.22 13.00
N LYS A 83 26.79 1.23 12.14
CA LYS A 83 25.77 2.19 11.78
C LYS A 83 25.02 1.78 10.51
N ARG A 84 23.84 2.37 10.28
CA ARG A 84 22.99 2.06 9.10
C ARG A 84 23.70 2.24 7.76
N THR A 85 24.66 3.16 7.70
CA THR A 85 25.42 3.47 6.50
C THR A 85 26.66 2.60 6.31
N THR A 86 27.07 1.82 7.32
CA THR A 86 28.31 1.03 7.26
C THR A 86 28.28 0.00 6.15
N SER A 87 27.18 -0.76 6.00
CA SER A 87 27.04 -1.77 4.95
C SER A 87 27.06 -1.17 3.53
N TYR A 88 26.51 0.04 3.36
CA TYR A 88 26.57 0.77 2.09
C TYR A 88 28.01 1.22 1.77
N TYR A 89 28.70 1.79 2.74
CA TYR A 89 30.07 2.24 2.61
C TYR A 89 31.04 1.07 2.34
N MET A 90 30.86 -0.04 3.03
CA MET A 90 31.69 -1.24 2.87
C MET A 90 31.30 -2.09 1.66
N LEU A 91 30.21 -1.74 0.95
CA LEU A 91 29.60 -2.53 -0.14
C LEU A 91 29.29 -3.97 0.29
N ASP A 92 29.06 -4.17 1.58
CA ASP A 92 28.75 -5.48 2.19
C ASP A 92 27.24 -5.64 2.30
N TYR A 93 26.62 -6.12 1.22
CA TYR A 93 25.19 -6.32 1.12
C TYR A 93 24.80 -7.76 1.39
N THR A 94 23.95 -7.94 2.38
CA THR A 94 23.21 -9.17 2.62
C THR A 94 21.71 -8.90 2.42
N LYS A 95 20.88 -9.95 2.45
CA LYS A 95 19.43 -9.76 2.42
C LYS A 95 18.90 -8.90 3.57
N ASP A 96 19.66 -8.81 4.67
CA ASP A 96 19.28 -8.09 5.89
C ASP A 96 19.96 -6.71 6.00
N SER A 97 21.03 -6.46 5.26
CA SER A 97 21.82 -5.22 5.30
C SER A 97 21.81 -4.41 4.01
N GLY A 98 21.14 -4.90 2.97
CA GLY A 98 21.05 -4.22 1.67
C GLY A 98 19.95 -3.16 1.60
N PRO A 99 19.70 -2.57 0.42
CA PRO A 99 18.74 -1.48 0.18
C PRO A 99 17.26 -1.94 0.17
N SER A 100 16.91 -2.97 0.95
CA SER A 100 15.58 -3.60 0.96
C SER A 100 14.43 -2.64 1.21
N SER A 101 14.63 -1.65 2.09
CA SER A 101 13.59 -0.64 2.34
C SER A 101 13.37 0.31 1.17
N HIS A 102 14.44 0.72 0.49
CA HIS A 102 14.36 1.53 -0.72
C HIS A 102 13.52 0.82 -1.79
N TRP A 103 13.84 -0.44 -2.05
CA TRP A 103 13.09 -1.31 -2.97
C TRP A 103 11.62 -1.44 -2.57
N SER A 104 11.36 -1.73 -1.30
CA SER A 104 9.99 -1.90 -0.79
C SER A 104 9.15 -0.63 -0.94
N TYR A 105 9.74 0.56 -0.69
CA TYR A 105 9.03 1.82 -0.86
C TYR A 105 8.77 2.15 -2.32
N ALA A 106 9.73 1.90 -3.21
CA ALA A 106 9.54 2.09 -4.65
C ALA A 106 8.35 1.26 -5.17
N TYR A 107 8.31 -0.03 -4.85
CA TYR A 107 7.22 -0.91 -5.27
C TYR A 107 5.88 -0.60 -4.58
N LYS A 108 5.90 -0.11 -3.34
CA LYS A 108 4.70 0.38 -2.67
C LYS A 108 4.10 1.59 -3.41
N ILE A 109 4.93 2.51 -3.86
CA ILE A 109 4.50 3.68 -4.64
C ILE A 109 3.89 3.22 -5.97
N ILE A 110 4.58 2.37 -6.72
CA ILE A 110 4.09 1.81 -7.99
C ILE A 110 2.75 1.08 -7.79
N GLN A 111 2.63 0.28 -6.74
CA GLN A 111 1.39 -0.43 -6.43
C GLN A 111 0.24 0.56 -6.15
N ASN A 112 0.48 1.60 -5.35
CA ASN A 112 -0.53 2.61 -5.05
C ASN A 112 -0.95 3.37 -6.31
N CYS A 113 -0.01 3.79 -7.16
CA CYS A 113 -0.32 4.41 -8.45
C CYS A 113 -1.20 3.50 -9.33
N ASN A 114 -0.85 2.23 -9.45
CA ASN A 114 -1.62 1.27 -10.24
C ASN A 114 -3.04 1.05 -9.69
N ILE A 115 -3.20 1.02 -8.36
CA ILE A 115 -4.52 0.91 -7.73
C ILE A 115 -5.36 2.14 -8.07
N ILE A 116 -4.84 3.34 -7.92
CA ILE A 116 -5.54 4.58 -8.25
C ILE A 116 -5.89 4.58 -9.74
N LEU A 117 -4.93 4.33 -10.63
CA LEU A 117 -5.16 4.29 -12.08
C LEU A 117 -6.25 3.31 -12.48
N SER A 118 -6.37 2.16 -11.78
CA SER A 118 -7.43 1.19 -12.05
C SER A 118 -8.83 1.64 -11.65
N GLN A 119 -8.94 2.63 -10.77
CA GLN A 119 -10.22 3.14 -10.26
C GLN A 119 -10.71 4.36 -11.02
N ILE A 120 -9.78 5.21 -11.48
CA ILE A 120 -10.12 6.48 -12.10
C ILE A 120 -10.69 6.36 -13.52
N ASP A 121 -10.51 5.23 -14.20
CA ASP A 121 -11.04 5.02 -15.56
C ASP A 121 -12.58 5.00 -15.61
N GLY A 122 -13.26 4.85 -14.47
CA GLY A 122 -14.72 4.87 -14.34
C GLY A 122 -15.31 6.18 -13.81
N LEU A 123 -14.46 7.20 -13.55
CA LEU A 123 -14.94 8.49 -13.03
C LEU A 123 -15.67 9.27 -14.11
N ASP A 124 -16.84 9.83 -13.74
CA ASP A 124 -17.56 10.80 -14.55
C ASP A 124 -16.95 12.17 -14.33
N VAL A 125 -16.22 12.68 -15.33
CA VAL A 125 -15.49 13.96 -15.26
C VAL A 125 -16.15 14.95 -16.22
N SER A 126 -16.39 16.18 -15.74
CA SER A 126 -16.95 17.25 -16.58
C SER A 126 -15.98 17.64 -17.72
N GLU A 127 -16.51 18.24 -18.79
CA GLU A 127 -15.67 18.75 -19.89
C GLU A 127 -14.66 19.79 -19.37
N ASP A 128 -15.07 20.64 -18.44
CA ASP A 128 -14.23 21.70 -17.86
C ASP A 128 -13.06 21.14 -17.02
N ASP A 129 -13.23 19.96 -16.43
CA ASP A 129 -12.24 19.33 -15.56
C ASP A 129 -11.36 18.31 -16.29
N THR A 130 -11.61 18.07 -17.58
CA THR A 130 -10.92 17.04 -18.36
C THR A 130 -9.40 17.27 -18.44
N GLU A 131 -8.95 18.53 -18.59
CA GLU A 131 -7.53 18.87 -18.61
C GLU A 131 -6.88 18.54 -17.29
N TYR A 132 -7.45 18.97 -16.19
CA TYR A 132 -6.97 18.70 -14.83
C TYR A 132 -6.93 17.21 -14.52
N PHE A 133 -7.97 16.47 -14.91
CA PHE A 133 -7.99 15.01 -14.77
C PHE A 133 -6.84 14.33 -15.52
N ASN A 134 -6.55 14.78 -16.75
CA ASN A 134 -5.45 14.24 -17.54
C ASN A 134 -4.08 14.56 -16.93
N ASP A 135 -3.93 15.72 -16.28
CA ASP A 135 -2.72 16.09 -15.56
C ASP A 135 -2.50 15.16 -14.36
N LEU A 136 -3.52 14.97 -13.50
CA LEU A 136 -3.47 14.02 -12.39
C LEU A 136 -3.14 12.58 -12.85
N LYS A 137 -3.76 12.15 -13.96
CA LYS A 137 -3.49 10.84 -14.56
C LYS A 137 -2.07 10.74 -15.12
N GLY A 138 -1.53 11.84 -15.62
CA GLY A 138 -0.13 11.96 -16.07
C GLY A 138 0.85 11.81 -14.94
N GLU A 139 0.59 12.45 -13.79
CA GLU A 139 1.43 12.37 -12.59
C GLU A 139 1.46 10.96 -11.96
N LEU A 140 0.37 10.19 -12.10
CA LEU A 140 0.27 8.83 -11.62
C LEU A 140 1.02 7.79 -12.47
N ARG A 141 1.47 8.13 -13.67
CA ARG A 141 2.15 7.24 -14.62
C ARG A 141 3.66 7.36 -14.59
#